data_40c70c9f66aeca8928d17ce9102924e5
#
_entry.id   40c70c9f66aeca8928d17ce9102924e5
#
_cell.length_a   1.000
_cell.length_b   1.000
_cell.length_c   1.000
_cell.angle_alpha   90.00
_cell.angle_beta   90.00
_cell.angle_gamma   90.00
#
_symmetry.space_group_name_H-M   'P 1'
#
loop_
_entity.id
_entity.type
_entity.pdbx_description
1 polymer ?
#
loop_
_entity_poly.entity_id
_entity_poly.type
_entity_poly.pdbx_seq_one_letter_code
_entity_poly.pdbx_strand_id
1 'polypeptide(L)'
;SIAVNAQVPHIKPSRILDAPLMSYAEYENLYEDIDSGKYTNEEIAKFEMSSVYKDLYSPACSWYCGGVIDAVSASSILAPTNVFTYNAENAHDFNHESVWAEGADGNGIGEYIIYQFPATCPRITGVKILNGHVKNESLWKANNRIKSLKVYYNGKEYAILELEDTRCIQFFEIGTVGYGPHTTDKDPWTLKFEILDVYPGEKYDDTVISELYF
;
A
#
# COMPACT_ATOMS: atom_id res chain seq x y z
N SER A 1 22.74 12.40 -31.72
CA SER A 1 22.01 12.77 -30.50
C SER A 1 22.23 11.69 -29.45
N ILE A 2 22.95 12.06 -28.41
CA ILE A 2 23.12 11.22 -27.22
C ILE A 2 21.77 11.26 -26.50
N ALA A 3 21.07 10.14 -26.49
CA ALA A 3 19.89 10.00 -25.63
C ALA A 3 20.40 10.07 -24.18
N VAL A 4 20.13 11.15 -23.49
CA VAL A 4 20.29 11.23 -22.03
C VAL A 4 19.26 10.28 -21.46
N ASN A 5 19.70 9.11 -21.01
CA ASN A 5 18.84 8.22 -20.23
C ASN A 5 18.51 8.95 -18.94
N ALA A 6 17.31 9.53 -18.86
CA ALA A 6 16.86 10.16 -17.63
C ALA A 6 16.83 9.07 -16.55
N GLN A 7 17.61 9.26 -15.51
CA GLN A 7 17.66 8.33 -14.37
C GLN A 7 16.27 8.29 -13.73
N VAL A 8 15.79 7.09 -13.43
CA VAL A 8 14.50 6.88 -12.75
C VAL A 8 14.55 7.58 -11.37
N PRO A 9 13.59 8.46 -11.03
CA PRO A 9 13.63 9.22 -9.79
C PRO A 9 13.47 8.31 -8.57
N HIS A 10 14.26 8.58 -7.53
CA HIS A 10 14.14 7.98 -6.21
C HIS A 10 13.27 8.87 -5.34
N ILE A 11 12.22 8.31 -4.76
CA ILE A 11 11.21 9.03 -3.97
C ILE A 11 11.22 8.45 -2.55
N LYS A 12 11.44 9.31 -1.57
CA LYS A 12 11.29 9.01 -0.15
C LYS A 12 9.89 9.34 0.33
N PRO A 13 9.44 8.78 1.46
CA PRO A 13 8.16 9.17 2.03
C PRO A 13 8.11 10.70 2.26
N SER A 14 7.08 11.34 1.75
CA SER A 14 6.80 12.77 2.03
C SER A 14 6.25 12.96 3.44
N ARG A 15 5.65 11.91 4.00
CA ARG A 15 5.11 11.86 5.36
C ARG A 15 5.10 10.43 5.87
N ILE A 16 5.37 10.27 7.17
CA ILE A 16 5.20 9.03 7.92
C ILE A 16 4.25 9.34 9.07
N LEU A 17 3.17 8.57 9.20
CA LEU A 17 2.21 8.74 10.27
C LEU A 17 2.47 7.70 11.36
N ASP A 18 2.99 8.19 12.47
CA ASP A 18 3.09 7.42 13.72
C ASP A 18 1.76 7.50 14.46
N ALA A 19 0.84 6.63 14.07
CA ALA A 19 -0.46 6.54 14.72
C ALA A 19 -0.82 5.07 14.94
N PRO A 20 -1.59 4.76 16.01
CA PRO A 20 -2.01 3.39 16.27
C PRO A 20 -2.80 2.86 15.07
N LEU A 21 -2.46 1.66 14.63
CA LEU A 21 -3.24 0.94 13.64
C LEU A 21 -4.53 0.46 14.31
N MET A 22 -5.64 0.86 13.75
CA MET A 22 -6.97 0.53 14.25
C MET A 22 -7.55 -0.59 13.41
N SER A 23 -8.10 -1.63 14.01
CA SER A 23 -8.86 -2.66 13.31
C SER A 23 -10.18 -2.08 12.76
N TYR A 24 -10.78 -2.78 11.80
CA TYR A 24 -12.09 -2.36 11.26
C TYR A 24 -13.16 -2.30 12.35
N ALA A 25 -13.18 -3.26 13.26
CA ALA A 25 -14.13 -3.27 14.38
C ALA A 25 -13.95 -2.08 15.34
N GLU A 26 -12.69 -1.69 15.61
CA GLU A 26 -12.41 -0.48 16.40
C GLU A 26 -12.84 0.78 15.67
N TYR A 27 -12.68 0.83 14.35
CA TYR A 27 -13.13 1.96 13.54
C TYR A 27 -14.66 2.07 13.50
N GLU A 28 -15.39 0.97 13.32
CA GLU A 28 -16.87 0.97 13.35
C GLU A 28 -17.42 1.48 14.69
N ASN A 29 -16.75 1.15 15.79
CA ASN A 29 -17.14 1.57 17.13
C ASN A 29 -16.54 2.95 17.53
N LEU A 30 -15.71 3.56 16.69
CA LEU A 30 -14.95 4.76 17.03
C LEU A 30 -15.84 5.90 17.52
N TYR A 31 -16.96 6.14 16.88
CA TYR A 31 -17.89 7.23 17.28
C TYR A 31 -18.57 6.95 18.62
N GLU A 32 -18.96 5.71 18.88
CA GLU A 32 -19.51 5.31 20.19
C GLU A 32 -18.45 5.41 21.28
N ASP A 33 -17.21 5.03 20.99
CA ASP A 33 -16.07 5.12 21.88
C ASP A 33 -15.67 6.58 22.16
N ILE A 34 -15.78 7.47 21.18
CA ILE A 34 -15.57 8.92 21.34
C ILE A 34 -16.63 9.49 22.29
N ASP A 35 -17.91 9.22 22.05
CA ASP A 35 -19.01 9.72 22.87
C ASP A 35 -18.94 9.19 24.31
N SER A 36 -18.41 8.00 24.52
CA SER A 36 -18.18 7.43 25.84
C SER A 36 -16.97 8.02 26.60
N GLY A 37 -16.17 8.84 25.93
CA GLY A 37 -14.95 9.44 26.49
C GLY A 37 -13.76 8.50 26.61
N LYS A 38 -13.75 7.39 25.84
CA LYS A 38 -12.66 6.40 25.81
C LYS A 38 -11.35 7.00 25.27
N TYR A 39 -11.42 7.98 24.38
CA TYR A 39 -10.27 8.60 23.74
C TYR A 39 -10.16 10.10 24.08
N THR A 40 -8.94 10.57 24.16
CA THR A 40 -8.65 12.00 24.24
C THR A 40 -8.81 12.67 22.86
N ASN A 41 -9.02 13.98 22.83
CA ASN A 41 -9.09 14.73 21.57
C ASN A 41 -7.83 14.58 20.71
N GLU A 42 -6.67 14.40 21.32
CA GLU A 42 -5.40 14.18 20.62
C GLU A 42 -5.35 12.79 19.96
N GLU A 43 -5.83 11.77 20.68
CA GLU A 43 -5.94 10.41 20.11
C GLU A 43 -6.96 10.36 18.99
N ILE A 44 -8.12 11.00 19.15
CA ILE A 44 -9.14 11.12 18.12
C ILE A 44 -8.56 11.77 16.85
N ALA A 45 -7.82 12.88 17.00
CA ALA A 45 -7.18 13.55 15.87
C ALA A 45 -6.13 12.64 15.19
N LYS A 46 -5.36 11.86 15.93
CA LYS A 46 -4.42 10.88 15.39
C LYS A 46 -5.15 9.77 14.64
N PHE A 47 -6.20 9.21 15.20
CA PHE A 47 -7.01 8.17 14.54
C PHE A 47 -7.63 8.69 13.25
N GLU A 48 -8.19 9.89 13.27
CA GLU A 48 -8.75 10.52 12.08
C GLU A 48 -7.71 10.75 10.98
N MET A 49 -6.46 11.07 11.33
CA MET A 49 -5.38 11.29 10.37
C MET A 49 -4.78 10.00 9.82
N SER A 50 -4.81 8.91 10.59
CA SER A 50 -4.10 7.66 10.28
C SER A 50 -5.00 6.54 9.77
N SER A 51 -6.31 6.68 9.93
CA SER A 51 -7.23 5.64 9.54
C SER A 51 -7.27 5.50 8.02
N VAL A 52 -6.89 4.33 7.51
CA VAL A 52 -7.15 3.92 6.12
C VAL A 52 -8.66 3.97 5.83
N TYR A 53 -9.47 3.72 6.84
CA TYR A 53 -10.94 3.75 6.76
C TYR A 53 -11.49 5.15 6.61
N LYS A 54 -10.79 6.19 7.07
CA LYS A 54 -11.20 7.59 6.85
C LYS A 54 -11.27 7.92 5.37
N ASP A 55 -10.31 7.44 4.59
CA ASP A 55 -10.31 7.66 3.14
C ASP A 55 -11.48 6.94 2.44
N LEU A 56 -11.96 5.83 3.02
CA LEU A 56 -13.11 5.08 2.49
C LEU A 56 -14.45 5.66 2.90
N TYR A 57 -14.59 6.08 4.15
CA TYR A 57 -15.88 6.43 4.75
C TYR A 57 -16.02 7.92 5.08
N SER A 58 -14.97 8.72 4.84
CA SER A 58 -15.03 10.17 5.09
C SER A 58 -15.99 10.86 4.11
N PRO A 59 -16.78 11.84 4.58
CA PRO A 59 -17.53 12.74 3.70
C PRO A 59 -16.61 13.66 2.87
N ALA A 60 -15.33 13.74 3.19
CA ALA A 60 -14.33 14.40 2.36
C ALA A 60 -13.98 13.47 1.18
N CYS A 61 -14.07 13.98 -0.05
CA CYS A 61 -13.83 13.20 -1.25
C CYS A 61 -12.38 12.72 -1.30
N SER A 62 -12.18 11.42 -1.12
CA SER A 62 -10.90 10.74 -1.36
C SER A 62 -10.86 10.19 -2.79
N TRP A 63 -9.70 9.65 -3.22
CA TRP A 63 -9.58 8.95 -4.50
C TRP A 63 -10.66 7.88 -4.66
N TYR A 64 -10.99 7.17 -3.58
CA TYR A 64 -11.99 6.08 -3.56
C TYR A 64 -13.45 6.52 -3.81
N CYS A 65 -13.76 7.81 -3.80
CA CYS A 65 -15.10 8.29 -4.19
C CYS A 65 -15.41 8.00 -5.68
N GLY A 66 -14.40 7.85 -6.51
CA GLY A 66 -14.57 7.55 -7.94
C GLY A 66 -13.49 6.63 -8.50
N GLY A 67 -12.53 6.22 -7.66
CA GLY A 67 -11.49 5.28 -8.04
C GLY A 67 -12.03 3.86 -8.12
N VAL A 68 -11.59 3.15 -9.15
CA VAL A 68 -11.91 1.73 -9.39
C VAL A 68 -10.62 1.00 -9.73
N ILE A 69 -10.43 -0.15 -9.11
CA ILE A 69 -9.37 -1.10 -9.47
C ILE A 69 -10.06 -2.28 -10.12
N ASP A 70 -9.72 -2.55 -11.39
CA ASP A 70 -10.31 -3.66 -12.14
C ASP A 70 -9.73 -5.01 -11.69
N ALA A 71 -8.44 -5.03 -11.37
CA ALA A 71 -7.76 -6.22 -10.88
C ALA A 71 -6.51 -5.88 -10.08
N VAL A 72 -6.23 -6.72 -9.09
CA VAL A 72 -4.94 -6.81 -8.38
C VAL A 72 -4.39 -8.20 -8.63
N SER A 73 -3.12 -8.29 -9.01
CA SER A 73 -2.44 -9.57 -9.20
C SER A 73 -0.98 -9.47 -8.78
N ALA A 74 -0.34 -10.61 -8.54
CA ALA A 74 1.06 -10.67 -8.17
C ALA A 74 1.80 -11.71 -9.00
N SER A 75 3.13 -11.61 -9.05
CA SER A 75 4.01 -12.59 -9.71
C SER A 75 3.97 -13.94 -9.01
N SER A 76 3.93 -13.94 -7.68
CA SER A 76 3.77 -15.12 -6.84
C SER A 76 2.95 -14.81 -5.60
N ILE A 77 2.48 -15.87 -4.95
CA ILE A 77 1.68 -15.82 -3.72
C ILE A 77 2.13 -16.96 -2.83
N LEU A 78 2.45 -16.66 -1.58
CA LEU A 78 2.81 -17.67 -0.59
C LEU A 78 1.65 -18.67 -0.41
N ALA A 79 1.97 -19.95 -0.28
CA ALA A 79 0.98 -20.98 -0.10
C ALA A 79 0.13 -20.72 1.13
N PRO A 80 -1.22 -20.84 1.04
CA PRO A 80 -2.09 -20.56 2.17
C PRO A 80 -1.86 -21.56 3.30
N THR A 81 -2.08 -21.11 4.53
CA THR A 81 -2.17 -21.96 5.70
C THR A 81 -3.64 -22.32 5.99
N ASN A 82 -3.88 -23.12 7.03
CA ASN A 82 -5.26 -23.40 7.45
C ASN A 82 -6.02 -22.17 7.99
N VAL A 83 -5.31 -21.06 8.24
CA VAL A 83 -5.85 -19.87 8.92
C VAL A 83 -5.70 -18.62 8.06
N PHE A 84 -4.64 -18.55 7.23
CA PHE A 84 -4.31 -17.35 6.48
C PHE A 84 -4.18 -17.63 4.97
N THR A 85 -4.66 -16.69 4.17
CA THR A 85 -4.36 -16.56 2.76
C THR A 85 -3.47 -15.34 2.55
N TYR A 86 -2.68 -15.34 1.46
CA TYR A 86 -1.68 -14.31 1.18
C TYR A 86 -1.88 -13.70 -0.21
N ASN A 87 -3.13 -13.62 -0.65
CA ASN A 87 -3.51 -13.17 -1.98
C ASN A 87 -3.04 -11.74 -2.26
N ALA A 88 -2.88 -11.40 -3.54
CA ALA A 88 -2.49 -10.06 -3.95
C ALA A 88 -3.49 -8.99 -3.47
N GLU A 89 -4.79 -9.32 -3.48
CA GLU A 89 -5.87 -8.44 -3.05
C GLU A 89 -5.77 -8.04 -1.57
N ASN A 90 -5.12 -8.87 -0.73
CA ASN A 90 -4.90 -8.55 0.68
C ASN A 90 -4.04 -7.29 0.89
N ALA A 91 -3.24 -6.90 -0.11
CA ALA A 91 -2.50 -5.63 -0.06
C ALA A 91 -3.38 -4.41 -0.40
N HIS A 92 -4.70 -4.59 -0.57
CA HIS A 92 -5.63 -3.52 -0.90
C HIS A 92 -7.05 -3.82 -0.39
N ASP A 93 -7.17 -4.53 0.70
CA ASP A 93 -8.46 -4.89 1.29
C ASP A 93 -8.84 -4.01 2.50
N PHE A 94 -8.00 -3.04 2.84
CA PHE A 94 -8.14 -2.11 3.97
C PHE A 94 -8.18 -2.83 5.34
N ASN A 95 -7.61 -4.01 5.38
CA ASN A 95 -7.50 -4.82 6.59
C ASN A 95 -6.02 -5.07 6.91
N HIS A 96 -5.44 -4.22 7.74
CA HIS A 96 -4.03 -4.33 8.13
C HIS A 96 -3.66 -5.63 8.86
N GLU A 97 -4.62 -6.52 9.12
CA GLU A 97 -4.37 -7.86 9.68
C GLU A 97 -4.09 -8.92 8.60
N SER A 98 -4.52 -8.68 7.36
CA SER A 98 -4.20 -9.47 6.17
C SER A 98 -2.97 -8.94 5.47
N VAL A 99 -2.35 -9.74 4.61
CA VAL A 99 -1.15 -9.37 3.86
C VAL A 99 -1.12 -10.06 2.50
N TRP A 100 -0.55 -9.41 1.50
CA TRP A 100 0.09 -10.12 0.42
C TRP A 100 1.48 -10.56 0.87
N ALA A 101 1.81 -11.83 0.67
CA ALA A 101 3.16 -12.35 0.80
C ALA A 101 3.55 -12.99 -0.53
N GLU A 102 4.73 -12.66 -1.04
CA GLU A 102 5.27 -13.34 -2.21
C GLU A 102 5.61 -14.80 -1.87
N GLY A 103 5.65 -15.67 -2.88
CA GLY A 103 5.81 -17.10 -2.69
C GLY A 103 7.01 -17.70 -3.43
N ALA A 104 7.98 -16.86 -3.82
CA ALA A 104 9.21 -17.32 -4.45
C ALA A 104 10.21 -17.81 -3.40
N ASP A 105 11.18 -18.62 -3.81
CA ASP A 105 12.29 -19.01 -2.92
C ASP A 105 13.17 -17.81 -2.60
N GLY A 106 13.43 -17.56 -1.33
CA GLY A 106 14.31 -16.48 -0.85
C GLY A 106 13.53 -15.24 -0.43
N ASN A 107 14.10 -14.07 -0.67
CA ASN A 107 13.58 -12.79 -0.15
C ASN A 107 12.68 -12.01 -1.12
N GLY A 108 12.22 -12.63 -2.18
CA GLY A 108 11.26 -12.06 -3.13
C GLY A 108 11.78 -10.90 -3.98
N ILE A 109 13.09 -10.66 -4.10
CA ILE A 109 13.61 -9.64 -5.01
C ILE A 109 13.25 -10.00 -6.46
N GLY A 110 12.61 -9.04 -7.16
CA GLY A 110 12.06 -9.22 -8.50
C GLY A 110 10.59 -9.63 -8.52
N GLU A 111 10.02 -10.09 -7.39
CA GLU A 111 8.59 -10.33 -7.25
C GLU A 111 7.83 -9.00 -7.23
N TYR A 112 6.57 -9.02 -7.67
CA TYR A 112 5.80 -7.79 -7.82
C TYR A 112 4.30 -7.98 -7.59
N ILE A 113 3.67 -6.87 -7.29
CA ILE A 113 2.21 -6.70 -7.32
C ILE A 113 1.85 -5.69 -8.41
N ILE A 114 0.75 -5.93 -9.12
CA ILE A 114 0.28 -5.08 -10.21
C ILE A 114 -1.21 -4.76 -10.03
N TYR A 115 -1.53 -3.48 -10.18
CA TYR A 115 -2.87 -2.92 -10.16
C TYR A 115 -3.28 -2.52 -11.58
N GLN A 116 -4.47 -2.92 -11.98
CA GLN A 116 -5.06 -2.54 -13.25
C GLN A 116 -6.23 -1.59 -13.01
N PHE A 117 -6.25 -0.50 -13.76
CA PHE A 117 -7.22 0.57 -13.64
C PHE A 117 -7.94 0.80 -14.96
N PRO A 118 -9.27 1.03 -14.95
CA PRO A 118 -9.98 1.43 -16.16
C PRO A 118 -9.54 2.84 -16.62
N ALA A 119 -9.71 3.15 -17.89
CA ALA A 119 -9.37 4.46 -18.44
C ALA A 119 -10.14 5.61 -17.77
N THR A 120 -11.33 5.32 -17.25
CA THR A 120 -12.21 6.27 -16.55
C THR A 120 -11.79 6.56 -15.11
N CYS A 121 -10.80 5.83 -14.59
CA CYS A 121 -10.35 5.99 -13.22
C CYS A 121 -9.76 7.39 -12.97
N PRO A 122 -10.02 8.03 -11.82
CA PRO A 122 -9.34 9.24 -11.42
C PRO A 122 -7.82 9.08 -11.43
N ARG A 123 -7.11 10.18 -11.68
CA ARG A 123 -5.64 10.21 -11.59
C ARG A 123 -5.18 9.87 -10.19
N ILE A 124 -4.04 9.18 -10.12
CA ILE A 124 -3.32 8.93 -8.88
C ILE A 124 -2.16 9.91 -8.78
N THR A 125 -1.96 10.51 -7.62
CA THR A 125 -0.86 11.44 -7.34
C THR A 125 0.05 10.96 -6.22
N GLY A 126 -0.41 9.99 -5.43
CA GLY A 126 0.32 9.44 -4.31
C GLY A 126 0.00 7.98 -4.06
N VAL A 127 0.86 7.36 -3.28
CA VAL A 127 0.73 5.97 -2.81
C VAL A 127 0.94 5.95 -1.31
N LYS A 128 0.15 5.16 -0.61
CA LYS A 128 0.28 4.90 0.81
C LYS A 128 0.65 3.44 1.01
N ILE A 129 1.62 3.17 1.88
CA ILE A 129 2.12 1.82 2.11
C ILE A 129 2.21 1.53 3.60
N LEU A 130 1.62 0.40 4.03
CA LEU A 130 1.89 -0.27 5.30
C LEU A 130 2.80 -1.46 5.04
N ASN A 131 4.07 -1.30 5.41
CA ASN A 131 5.16 -2.18 5.08
C ASN A 131 5.31 -3.33 6.06
N GLY A 132 5.39 -4.56 5.57
CA GLY A 132 5.50 -5.76 6.39
C GLY A 132 4.15 -6.25 6.93
N HIS A 133 4.15 -7.24 7.81
CA HIS A 133 2.95 -7.79 8.45
C HIS A 133 2.62 -6.98 9.71
N VAL A 134 1.90 -5.89 9.57
CA VAL A 134 1.71 -4.90 10.64
C VAL A 134 0.71 -5.28 11.73
N LYS A 135 0.02 -6.41 11.62
CA LYS A 135 -0.96 -6.91 12.60
C LYS A 135 -0.43 -6.83 14.04
N ASN A 136 0.83 -7.20 14.26
CA ASN A 136 1.51 -7.04 15.52
C ASN A 136 3.05 -6.95 15.31
N GLU A 137 3.75 -6.50 16.35
CA GLU A 137 5.19 -6.30 16.28
C GLU A 137 5.98 -7.60 16.05
N SER A 138 5.52 -8.72 16.61
CA SER A 138 6.18 -10.02 16.45
C SER A 138 6.13 -10.52 15.00
N LEU A 139 4.98 -10.42 14.35
CA LEU A 139 4.82 -10.78 12.94
C LEU A 139 5.58 -9.82 12.04
N TRP A 140 5.58 -8.53 12.36
CA TRP A 140 6.31 -7.52 11.59
C TRP A 140 7.83 -7.76 11.61
N LYS A 141 8.40 -8.10 12.77
CA LYS A 141 9.82 -8.46 12.90
C LYS A 141 10.16 -9.80 12.26
N ALA A 142 9.23 -10.75 12.28
CA ALA A 142 9.47 -12.10 11.80
C ALA A 142 9.63 -12.20 10.29
N ASN A 143 8.93 -11.38 9.51
CA ASN A 143 8.92 -11.39 8.04
C ASN A 143 9.84 -10.30 7.45
N ASN A 144 10.23 -10.46 6.19
CA ASN A 144 10.89 -9.38 5.47
C ASN A 144 9.95 -8.21 5.24
N ARG A 145 10.51 -7.02 5.27
CA ARG A 145 9.84 -5.75 4.93
C ARG A 145 10.54 -5.15 3.72
N ILE A 146 9.80 -4.47 2.89
CA ILE A 146 10.34 -3.86 1.68
C ILE A 146 11.22 -2.67 2.05
N LYS A 147 12.40 -2.58 1.43
CA LYS A 147 13.29 -1.44 1.54
C LYS A 147 13.21 -0.54 0.32
N SER A 148 13.05 -1.12 -0.87
CA SER A 148 12.79 -0.33 -2.06
C SER A 148 11.89 -1.06 -3.05
N LEU A 149 10.99 -0.30 -3.70
CA LEU A 149 10.08 -0.74 -4.75
C LEU A 149 10.35 0.03 -6.04
N LYS A 150 10.47 -0.68 -7.15
CA LYS A 150 10.44 -0.07 -8.47
C LYS A 150 8.99 0.02 -8.95
N VAL A 151 8.58 1.22 -9.29
CA VAL A 151 7.25 1.49 -9.85
C VAL A 151 7.34 1.52 -11.37
N TYR A 152 6.41 0.83 -12.03
CA TYR A 152 6.22 0.90 -13.47
C TYR A 152 4.83 1.46 -13.76
N TYR A 153 4.76 2.41 -14.67
CA TYR A 153 3.51 2.91 -15.23
C TYR A 153 3.37 2.42 -16.68
N ASN A 154 2.32 1.65 -16.95
CA ASN A 154 2.11 0.99 -18.25
C ASN A 154 3.36 0.24 -18.76
N GLY A 155 4.00 -0.53 -17.86
CA GLY A 155 5.17 -1.34 -18.17
C GLY A 155 6.48 -0.54 -18.35
N LYS A 156 6.47 0.77 -18.22
CA LYS A 156 7.69 1.61 -18.27
C LYS A 156 8.14 1.97 -16.87
N GLU A 157 9.44 1.90 -16.62
CA GLU A 157 10.03 2.36 -15.36
C GLU A 157 9.62 3.80 -15.09
N TYR A 158 9.14 4.07 -13.88
CA TYR A 158 8.57 5.36 -13.52
C TYR A 158 9.28 6.00 -12.32
N ALA A 159 9.42 5.25 -11.23
CA ALA A 159 10.03 5.71 -9.99
C ALA A 159 10.61 4.55 -9.18
N ILE A 160 11.47 4.86 -8.21
CA ILE A 160 11.87 3.95 -7.13
C ILE A 160 11.41 4.57 -5.83
N LEU A 161 10.60 3.83 -5.06
CA LEU A 161 10.18 4.23 -3.73
C LEU A 161 11.18 3.67 -2.71
N GLU A 162 11.71 4.53 -1.85
CA GLU A 162 12.62 4.14 -0.75
C GLU A 162 11.84 4.16 0.56
N LEU A 163 11.54 2.98 1.11
CA LEU A 163 10.73 2.84 2.31
C LEU A 163 11.62 2.91 3.56
N GLU A 164 11.07 3.46 4.63
CA GLU A 164 11.66 3.38 5.96
C GLU A 164 11.24 2.06 6.67
N ASP A 165 12.11 1.53 7.55
CA ASP A 165 11.81 0.32 8.33
C ASP A 165 10.93 0.65 9.54
N THR A 166 9.65 0.88 9.28
CA THR A 166 8.66 1.27 10.29
C THR A 166 7.30 0.63 10.04
N ARG A 167 6.53 0.41 11.11
CA ARG A 167 5.14 -0.08 11.05
C ARG A 167 4.13 1.03 10.75
N CYS A 168 4.59 2.26 10.54
CA CYS A 168 3.75 3.42 10.27
C CYS A 168 3.32 3.48 8.80
N ILE A 169 2.21 4.16 8.52
CA ILE A 169 1.79 4.46 7.14
C ILE A 169 2.81 5.43 6.53
N GLN A 170 3.34 5.07 5.37
CA GLN A 170 4.26 5.88 4.60
C GLN A 170 3.57 6.42 3.35
N PHE A 171 3.64 7.74 3.15
CA PHE A 171 3.04 8.44 2.01
C PHE A 171 4.10 8.81 1.00
N PHE A 172 3.86 8.50 -0.27
CA PHE A 172 4.74 8.84 -1.38
C PHE A 172 4.01 9.69 -2.40
N GLU A 173 4.53 10.87 -2.70
CA GLU A 173 4.06 11.71 -3.79
C GLU A 173 4.77 11.27 -5.07
N ILE A 174 4.08 10.50 -5.90
CA ILE A 174 4.68 9.92 -7.11
C ILE A 174 4.51 10.80 -8.36
N GLY A 175 3.88 11.96 -8.23
CA GLY A 175 3.43 12.74 -9.38
C GLY A 175 2.11 12.21 -9.94
N THR A 176 1.71 12.70 -11.09
CA THR A 176 0.38 12.38 -11.64
C THR A 176 0.47 11.25 -12.67
N VAL A 177 -0.25 10.15 -12.42
CA VAL A 177 -0.44 9.02 -13.35
C VAL A 177 -1.93 8.80 -13.63
N GLY A 178 -2.25 8.19 -14.77
CA GLY A 178 -3.62 8.02 -15.25
C GLY A 178 -4.13 9.20 -16.06
N TYR A 179 -5.36 9.09 -16.56
CA TYR A 179 -5.89 10.07 -17.54
C TYR A 179 -6.84 11.09 -16.92
N GLY A 180 -7.52 10.73 -15.87
CA GLY A 180 -8.54 11.52 -15.21
C GLY A 180 -9.97 10.97 -15.44
N PRO A 181 -10.94 11.47 -14.69
CA PRO A 181 -12.30 10.95 -14.72
C PRO A 181 -12.96 11.20 -16.09
N HIS A 182 -13.88 10.31 -16.44
CA HIS A 182 -14.67 10.37 -17.70
C HIS A 182 -13.86 10.20 -19.00
N THR A 183 -12.61 9.75 -18.93
CA THR A 183 -11.84 9.40 -20.12
C THR A 183 -12.30 8.03 -20.63
N THR A 184 -12.79 7.97 -21.86
CA THR A 184 -13.33 6.73 -22.46
C THR A 184 -12.62 6.32 -23.74
N ASP A 185 -11.72 7.16 -24.25
CA ASP A 185 -10.98 6.98 -25.51
C ASP A 185 -9.56 6.43 -25.29
N LYS A 186 -9.24 5.98 -24.10
CA LYS A 186 -7.95 5.41 -23.71
C LYS A 186 -8.10 3.97 -23.26
N ASP A 187 -7.00 3.24 -23.36
CA ASP A 187 -6.91 1.89 -22.82
C ASP A 187 -6.81 1.92 -21.28
N PRO A 188 -7.19 0.82 -20.62
CA PRO A 188 -6.86 0.60 -19.20
C PRO A 188 -5.35 0.78 -18.98
N TRP A 189 -4.98 1.16 -17.77
CA TRP A 189 -3.59 1.43 -17.40
C TRP A 189 -3.18 0.67 -16.14
N THR A 190 -1.88 0.53 -15.91
CA THR A 190 -1.35 -0.27 -14.82
C THR A 190 -0.31 0.48 -14.01
N LEU A 191 -0.27 0.16 -12.71
CA LEU A 191 0.88 0.39 -11.84
C LEU A 191 1.39 -0.97 -11.34
N LYS A 192 2.68 -1.25 -11.59
CA LYS A 192 3.37 -2.41 -11.05
C LYS A 192 4.41 -1.95 -10.04
N PHE A 193 4.48 -2.64 -8.90
CA PHE A 193 5.42 -2.40 -7.81
C PHE A 193 6.28 -3.66 -7.66
N GLU A 194 7.55 -3.56 -7.99
CA GLU A 194 8.53 -4.66 -7.99
C GLU A 194 9.52 -4.48 -6.85
N ILE A 195 9.73 -5.53 -6.08
CA ILE A 195 10.67 -5.56 -4.95
C ILE A 195 12.10 -5.48 -5.46
N LEU A 196 12.85 -4.45 -5.05
CA LEU A 196 14.26 -4.28 -5.40
C LEU A 196 15.20 -4.63 -4.25
N ASP A 197 14.80 -4.33 -3.01
CA ASP A 197 15.62 -4.53 -1.81
C ASP A 197 14.70 -4.67 -0.60
N VAL A 198 15.16 -5.38 0.43
CA VAL A 198 14.39 -5.69 1.63
C VAL A 198 15.17 -5.42 2.91
N TYR A 199 14.44 -5.15 3.98
CA TYR A 199 14.89 -5.26 5.36
C TYR A 199 14.63 -6.70 5.80
N PRO A 200 15.66 -7.49 6.21
CA PRO A 200 15.48 -8.90 6.51
C PRO A 200 14.64 -9.11 7.76
N GLY A 201 13.80 -10.13 7.72
CA GLY A 201 13.06 -10.65 8.86
C GLY A 201 13.95 -11.44 9.81
N GLU A 202 13.47 -11.63 11.04
CA GLU A 202 14.19 -12.42 12.05
C GLU A 202 13.96 -13.93 11.88
N LYS A 203 12.92 -14.34 11.11
CA LYS A 203 12.49 -15.73 11.07
C LYS A 203 12.14 -16.26 9.69
N TYR A 204 11.49 -15.48 8.85
CA TYR A 204 10.99 -15.86 7.54
C TYR A 204 11.65 -15.02 6.45
N ASP A 205 11.90 -15.64 5.31
CA ASP A 205 12.46 -14.97 4.14
C ASP A 205 11.36 -14.36 3.23
N ASP A 206 10.08 -14.67 3.51
CA ASP A 206 8.97 -14.13 2.74
C ASP A 206 8.83 -12.61 2.96
N THR A 207 8.72 -11.87 1.86
CA THR A 207 8.50 -10.42 1.87
C THR A 207 7.02 -10.12 1.78
N VAL A 208 6.54 -9.27 2.68
CA VAL A 208 5.10 -9.03 2.83
C VAL A 208 4.74 -7.54 2.81
N ILE A 209 3.53 -7.24 2.32
CA ILE A 209 2.88 -5.93 2.38
C ILE A 209 1.51 -6.12 3.03
N SER A 210 1.20 -5.33 4.07
CA SER A 210 -0.16 -5.28 4.62
C SER A 210 -1.07 -4.44 3.74
N GLU A 211 -0.65 -3.22 3.35
CA GLU A 211 -1.47 -2.35 2.52
C GLU A 211 -0.62 -1.54 1.53
N LEU A 212 -1.11 -1.44 0.31
CA LEU A 212 -0.66 -0.51 -0.72
C LEU A 212 -1.90 0.09 -1.39
N TYR A 213 -2.15 1.37 -1.16
CA TYR A 213 -3.36 2.04 -1.63
C TYR A 213 -3.10 3.48 -2.05
N PHE A 214 -4.10 4.16 -2.65
CA PHE A 214 -3.99 5.39 -3.42
C PHE A 214 -4.71 6.58 -2.79
#